data_5d9c50e8f039c4bad19d8052476e1905
#
_entry.id   5d9c50e8f039c4bad19d8052476e1905
#
_cell.length_a   1.000
_cell.length_b   1.000
_cell.length_c   1.000
_cell.angle_alpha   90.00
_cell.angle_beta   90.00
_cell.angle_gamma   90.00
#
_symmetry.space_group_name_H-M   'P 1'
#
loop_
_entity.id
_entity.type
_entity.pdbx_description
1 polymer ?
#
loop_
_entity_poly.entity_id
_entity_poly.type
_entity_poly.pdbx_seq_one_letter_code
_entity_poly.pdbx_strand_id
1 'polypeptide(L)' 'MDETIFDVAVIGLGYIGLPTAASFAAKGKRVAGVDVKQATIDAVNRGEVPFVEPDMGVVVSGAVSLGNLVAM' A
#
# COMPACT_ATOMS: atom_id res chain seq x y z
N MET A 1 -3.28 24.32 2.22
CA MET A 1 -3.94 23.34 1.39
C MET A 1 -3.11 22.08 1.29
N ASP A 2 -3.76 20.98 1.51
CA ASP A 2 -3.10 19.72 1.50
C ASP A 2 -3.26 19.09 0.14
N GLU A 3 -2.16 18.96 -0.54
CA GLU A 3 -2.18 18.28 -1.84
C GLU A 3 -1.35 17.02 -1.73
N THR A 4 -2.01 15.91 -1.86
CA THR A 4 -1.30 14.64 -1.89
C THR A 4 -0.95 14.33 -3.33
N ILE A 5 0.34 14.27 -3.60
CA ILE A 5 0.85 13.93 -4.92
C ILE A 5 1.46 12.54 -4.83
N PHE A 6 0.97 11.63 -5.66
CA PHE A 6 1.51 10.29 -5.73
C PHE A 6 2.46 10.15 -6.91
N ASP A 7 3.52 9.40 -6.71
CA ASP A 7 4.47 9.09 -7.78
C ASP A 7 3.99 7.93 -8.63
N VAL A 8 3.27 6.99 -8.01
CA VAL A 8 2.86 5.73 -8.64
C VAL A 8 1.46 5.38 -8.15
N ALA A 9 0.65 4.86 -9.04
CA ALA A 9 -0.63 4.24 -8.69
C ALA A 9 -0.58 2.77 -9.08
N VAL A 10 -0.91 1.90 -8.14
CA VAL A 10 -0.97 0.46 -8.38
C VAL A 10 -2.43 0.03 -8.28
N ILE A 11 -2.94 -0.52 -9.36
CA ILE A 11 -4.34 -0.93 -9.44
C ILE A 11 -4.43 -2.42 -9.10
N GLY A 12 -5.15 -2.73 -8.04
CA GLY A 12 -5.28 -4.09 -7.54
C GLY A 12 -4.23 -4.38 -6.48
N LEU A 13 -4.68 -4.62 -5.25
CA LEU A 13 -3.80 -4.85 -4.10
C LEU A 13 -3.84 -6.31 -3.66
N GLY A 14 -3.70 -7.22 -4.62
CA GLY A 14 -3.60 -8.64 -4.36
C GLY A 14 -2.15 -9.11 -4.27
N TYR A 15 -1.93 -10.39 -4.59
CA TYR A 15 -0.62 -11.03 -4.44
C TYR A 15 0.49 -10.40 -5.28
N ILE A 16 0.15 -9.74 -6.37
CA ILE A 16 1.13 -9.06 -7.22
C ILE A 16 1.14 -7.57 -6.94
N GLY A 17 -0.03 -6.96 -6.85
CA GLY A 17 -0.13 -5.50 -6.71
C GLY A 17 0.40 -4.98 -5.39
N LEU A 18 0.04 -5.63 -4.28
CA LEU A 18 0.49 -5.14 -2.97
C LEU A 18 2.01 -5.23 -2.80
N PRO A 19 2.68 -6.35 -3.16
CA PRO A 19 4.14 -6.37 -3.13
C PRO A 19 4.77 -5.31 -4.02
N THR A 20 4.19 -5.07 -5.20
CA THR A 20 4.69 -4.03 -6.11
C THR A 20 4.57 -2.66 -5.48
N ALA A 21 3.41 -2.36 -4.89
CA ALA A 21 3.18 -1.08 -4.23
C ALA A 21 4.16 -0.89 -3.06
N ALA A 22 4.33 -1.93 -2.26
CA ALA A 22 5.25 -1.88 -1.13
C ALA A 22 6.69 -1.68 -1.58
N SER A 23 7.09 -2.28 -2.69
CA SER A 23 8.44 -2.12 -3.23
C SER A 23 8.72 -0.67 -3.63
N PHE A 24 7.78 -0.03 -4.31
CA PHE A 24 7.94 1.38 -4.66
C PHE A 24 7.98 2.26 -3.40
N ALA A 25 7.10 1.97 -2.45
CA ALA A 25 7.04 2.74 -1.21
C ALA A 25 8.33 2.59 -0.40
N ALA A 26 8.92 1.41 -0.40
CA ALA A 26 10.19 1.16 0.30
C ALA A 26 11.35 1.96 -0.29
N LYS A 27 11.23 2.37 -1.54
CA LYS A 27 12.23 3.19 -2.20
C LYS A 27 11.94 4.69 -2.06
N GLY A 28 11.00 5.03 -1.20
CA GLY A 28 10.68 6.43 -0.93
C GLY A 28 9.66 7.04 -1.87
N LYS A 29 9.03 6.24 -2.74
CA LYS A 29 7.99 6.74 -3.61
C LYS A 29 6.68 6.85 -2.85
N ARG A 30 5.83 7.77 -3.25
CA ARG A 30 4.49 7.91 -2.70
C ARG A 30 3.54 7.13 -3.59
N VAL A 31 2.91 6.12 -3.04
CA VAL A 31 2.14 5.14 -3.80
C VAL A 31 0.67 5.20 -3.42
N ALA A 32 -0.19 5.34 -4.42
CA ALA A 32 -1.62 5.12 -4.26
C ALA A 32 -1.92 3.68 -4.65
N GLY A 33 -2.40 2.89 -3.70
CA GLY A 33 -2.85 1.54 -3.97
C GLY A 33 -4.36 1.54 -4.13
N VAL A 34 -4.84 1.14 -5.28
CA VAL A 34 -6.28 1.22 -5.61
C VAL A 34 -6.87 -0.18 -5.66
N ASP A 35 -7.99 -0.38 -4.97
CA ASP A 35 -8.69 -1.65 -5.02
C ASP A 35 -10.20 -1.40 -4.96
N VAL A 36 -10.96 -2.37 -5.47
CA VAL A 36 -12.43 -2.30 -5.45
C VAL A 36 -13.01 -2.87 -4.16
N LYS A 37 -12.21 -3.63 -3.38
CA LYS A 37 -12.67 -4.24 -2.15
C LYS A 37 -12.37 -3.34 -0.98
N GLN A 38 -13.40 -2.86 -0.32
CA GLN A 38 -13.23 -1.98 0.83
C GLN A 38 -12.46 -2.68 1.96
N ALA A 39 -12.68 -3.97 2.17
CA ALA A 39 -11.97 -4.71 3.20
C ALA A 39 -10.46 -4.73 2.94
N THR A 40 -10.04 -4.83 1.68
CA THR A 40 -8.64 -4.77 1.31
C THR A 40 -8.07 -3.38 1.58
N ILE A 41 -8.79 -2.34 1.16
CA ILE A 41 -8.39 -0.95 1.38
C ILE A 41 -8.19 -0.69 2.87
N ASP A 42 -9.15 -1.10 3.68
CA ASP A 42 -9.09 -0.87 5.13
C ASP A 42 -7.93 -1.60 5.77
N ALA A 43 -7.70 -2.86 5.38
CA ALA A 43 -6.59 -3.65 5.92
C ALA A 43 -5.24 -3.01 5.59
N VAL A 44 -5.05 -2.63 4.34
CA VAL A 44 -3.78 -2.03 3.92
C VAL A 44 -3.54 -0.72 4.67
N ASN A 45 -4.57 0.10 4.83
CA ASN A 45 -4.43 1.38 5.54
C ASN A 45 -4.18 1.19 7.04
N ARG A 46 -4.48 0.02 7.60
CA ARG A 46 -4.09 -0.35 8.96
C ARG A 46 -2.67 -0.90 9.03
N GLY A 47 -1.99 -1.01 7.89
CA GLY A 47 -0.67 -1.61 7.82
C GLY A 47 -0.71 -3.14 7.83
N GLU A 48 -1.82 -3.73 7.43
CA GLU A 48 -2.02 -5.17 7.42
C GLU A 48 -2.06 -5.71 5.99
N VAL A 49 -1.62 -6.95 5.83
CA VAL A 49 -1.67 -7.64 4.56
C VAL A 49 -2.91 -8.53 4.55
N PRO A 50 -3.84 -8.33 3.58
CA PRO A 50 -5.10 -9.07 3.57
C PRO A 50 -5.00 -10.51 3.02
N PHE A 51 -3.81 -11.09 3.07
CA PHE A 51 -3.57 -12.47 2.65
C PHE A 51 -2.33 -13.00 3.37
N VAL A 52 -2.09 -14.30 3.25
CA VAL A 52 -0.95 -14.92 3.95
C VAL A 52 0.33 -14.68 3.16
N GLU A 53 1.21 -13.86 3.73
CA GLU A 53 2.50 -13.54 3.12
C GLU A 53 3.47 -13.17 4.25
N PRO A 54 4.35 -14.10 4.65
CA PRO A 54 5.11 -13.97 5.91
C PRO A 54 5.93 -12.70 6.04
N ASP A 55 6.49 -12.20 4.95
CA ASP A 55 7.44 -11.09 5.04
C ASP A 55 6.85 -9.73 4.68
N MET A 56 5.61 -9.69 4.24
CA MET A 56 5.01 -8.45 3.75
C MET A 56 4.54 -7.51 4.86
N GLY A 57 4.17 -8.07 6.00
CA GLY A 57 3.55 -7.28 7.06
C GLY A 57 4.40 -6.11 7.53
N VAL A 58 5.69 -6.35 7.72
CA VAL A 58 6.62 -5.29 8.18
C VAL A 58 6.77 -4.21 7.12
N VAL A 59 6.90 -4.61 5.85
CA VAL A 59 7.11 -3.67 4.76
C VAL A 59 5.87 -2.79 4.56
N VAL A 60 4.69 -3.40 4.55
CA VAL A 60 3.43 -2.67 4.38
C VAL A 60 3.18 -1.74 5.56
N SER A 61 3.37 -2.24 6.77
CA SER A 61 3.19 -1.43 7.98
C SER A 61 4.11 -0.22 7.97
N GLY A 62 5.37 -0.42 7.62
CA GLY A 62 6.33 0.68 7.55
C GLY A 62 5.96 1.71 6.49
N ALA A 63 5.56 1.25 5.31
CA ALA A 63 5.18 2.13 4.21
C ALA A 63 3.96 2.99 4.57
N VAL A 64 2.97 2.38 5.19
CA VAL A 64 1.75 3.08 5.60
C VAL A 64 2.07 4.08 6.71
N SER A 65 2.88 3.69 7.69
CA SER A 65 3.26 4.57 8.80
C SER A 65 3.99 5.80 8.32
N LEU A 66 4.81 5.67 7.28
CA LEU A 66 5.55 6.80 6.72
C LEU A 66 4.70 7.65 5.76
N GLY A 67 3.48 7.22 5.47
CA GLY A 67 2.63 7.91 4.51
C GLY A 67 3.00 7.68 3.06
N ASN A 68 3.84 6.69 2.80
CA ASN A 68 4.29 6.38 1.43
C ASN A 68 3.35 5.41 0.71
N LEU A 69 2.42 4.80 1.41
CA LEU A 69 1.41 3.93 0.81
C LEU A 69 0.05 4.29 1.39
N VAL A 70 -0.86 4.64 0.52
CA VAL A 70 -2.25 4.93 0.89
C VAL A 70 -3.15 4.10 -0.02
N ALA A 71 -4.04 3.32 0.57
CA ALA A 71 -5.02 2.54 -0.19
C ALA A 71 -6.33 3.32 -0.34
N MET A 72 -6.93 3.17 -1.51
CA MET A 72 -8.17 3.90 -1.80
C MET A 72 -9.05 3.17 -2.82
#